data_6e0afdecf6ae265f495cc2e59c3f72c9
#
_entry.id   6e0afdecf6ae265f495cc2e59c3f72c9
#
_cell.length_a   1.000
_cell.length_b   1.000
_cell.length_c   1.000
_cell.angle_alpha   90.00
_cell.angle_beta   90.00
_cell.angle_gamma   90.00
#
_symmetry.space_group_name_H-M   'P 1'
#
loop_
_entity.id
_entity.type
_entity.pdbx_description
1 polymer ?
#
loop_
_entity_poly.entity_id
_entity_poly.type
_entity_poly.pdbx_seq_one_letter_code
_entity_poly.pdbx_strand_id
1 'polypeptide(L)'
;MEKVGWYQLFNGKDLSGWVQKNGTAEYKVENGEIVGTTVLKSPNSFLCTEMEFENFILELEFNVDSQLNSGIQIRSISSPLIMKGRVHGYQVEIDPSFRAWTGGIYDEARRGWLYTLAQNEPARNAFHQGEWNKIRIEAIGDTIRTWIN
;
A
#
# COMPACT_ATOMS: atom_id res chain seq x y z
N MET A 1 26.00 -3.72 -11.11
CA MET A 1 25.83 -2.27 -11.31
C MET A 1 24.36 -1.98 -11.04
N GLU A 2 24.04 -1.41 -9.88
CA GLU A 2 22.67 -0.99 -9.55
C GLU A 2 22.24 0.06 -10.56
N LYS A 3 21.12 -0.16 -11.23
CA LYS A 3 20.52 0.87 -12.07
C LYS A 3 20.00 1.97 -11.14
N VAL A 4 20.75 3.03 -11.00
CA VAL A 4 20.27 4.26 -10.34
C VAL A 4 19.29 4.91 -11.33
N GLY A 5 18.01 4.91 -10.96
CA GLY A 5 16.95 5.53 -11.80
C GLY A 5 15.57 5.06 -11.38
N TRP A 6 14.56 5.75 -11.90
CA TRP A 6 13.15 5.37 -11.68
C TRP A 6 12.79 4.17 -12.57
N TYR A 7 12.05 3.23 -11.98
CA TYR A 7 11.44 2.10 -12.65
C TYR A 7 9.92 2.22 -12.56
N GLN A 8 9.23 2.11 -13.69
CA GLN A 8 7.78 2.17 -13.73
C GLN A 8 7.19 0.79 -13.40
N LEU A 9 6.52 0.67 -12.25
CA LEU A 9 5.93 -0.59 -11.78
C LEU A 9 4.66 -0.96 -12.57
N PHE A 10 3.86 0.02 -12.94
CA PHE A 10 2.61 -0.17 -13.69
C PHE A 10 2.75 0.38 -15.10
N ASN A 11 2.43 -0.44 -16.10
CA ASN A 11 2.59 -0.10 -17.50
C ASN A 11 1.46 0.74 -18.10
N GLY A 12 0.41 1.04 -17.31
CA GLY A 12 -0.76 1.81 -17.74
C GLY A 12 -1.76 1.04 -18.61
N LYS A 13 -1.55 -0.26 -18.86
CA LYS A 13 -2.36 -1.04 -19.81
C LYS A 13 -2.96 -2.30 -19.22
N ASP A 14 -2.19 -3.06 -18.47
CA ASP A 14 -2.60 -4.32 -17.88
C ASP A 14 -1.85 -4.60 -16.57
N LEU A 15 -2.17 -5.71 -15.92
CA LEU A 15 -1.57 -6.13 -14.66
C LEU A 15 -0.34 -7.03 -14.85
N SER A 16 0.35 -6.97 -15.98
CA SER A 16 1.61 -7.69 -16.19
C SER A 16 2.65 -7.27 -15.15
N GLY A 17 3.28 -8.24 -14.48
CA GLY A 17 4.21 -8.01 -13.38
C GLY A 17 3.54 -7.84 -12.01
N TRP A 18 2.22 -8.11 -11.95
CA TRP A 18 1.45 -8.07 -10.70
C TRP A 18 0.73 -9.39 -10.46
N VAL A 19 0.62 -9.81 -9.23
CA VAL A 19 -0.08 -11.03 -8.80
C VAL A 19 -0.96 -10.73 -7.60
N GLN A 20 -2.21 -11.22 -7.65
CA GLN A 20 -3.11 -11.14 -6.49
C GLN A 20 -2.78 -12.23 -5.48
N LYS A 21 -2.71 -11.86 -4.21
CA LYS A 21 -2.53 -12.77 -3.08
C LYS A 21 -3.62 -12.54 -2.05
N ASN A 22 -4.11 -13.63 -1.49
CA ASN A 22 -5.20 -13.66 -0.51
C ASN A 22 -6.49 -13.00 -1.03
N GLY A 23 -7.56 -13.19 -0.29
CA GLY A 23 -8.85 -12.57 -0.55
C GLY A 23 -9.39 -12.80 -1.97
N THR A 24 -10.49 -12.14 -2.26
CA THR A 24 -11.23 -12.25 -3.52
C THR A 24 -11.61 -10.87 -4.09
N ALA A 25 -10.90 -9.82 -3.69
CA ALA A 25 -11.10 -8.51 -4.31
C ALA A 25 -10.83 -8.59 -5.82
N GLU A 26 -11.52 -7.76 -6.58
CA GLU A 26 -11.35 -7.70 -8.03
C GLU A 26 -10.38 -6.58 -8.38
N TYR A 27 -9.41 -6.88 -9.24
CA TYR A 27 -8.45 -5.89 -9.74
C TYR A 27 -8.52 -5.84 -11.27
N LYS A 28 -8.61 -4.65 -11.82
CA LYS A 28 -8.63 -4.42 -13.27
C LYS A 28 -7.91 -3.14 -13.61
N VAL A 29 -7.64 -2.94 -14.90
CA VAL A 29 -7.14 -1.67 -15.42
C VAL A 29 -8.26 -0.95 -16.15
N GLU A 30 -8.52 0.28 -15.76
CA GLU A 30 -9.47 1.17 -16.41
C GLU A 30 -8.83 2.56 -16.58
N ASN A 31 -8.94 3.14 -17.76
CA ASN A 31 -8.43 4.48 -18.08
C ASN A 31 -6.96 4.72 -17.70
N GLY A 32 -6.13 3.67 -17.74
CA GLY A 32 -4.72 3.76 -17.34
C GLY A 32 -4.49 3.71 -15.84
N GLU A 33 -5.47 3.31 -15.05
CA GLU A 33 -5.43 3.20 -13.61
C GLU A 33 -5.66 1.75 -13.16
N ILE A 34 -5.03 1.34 -12.06
CA ILE A 34 -5.36 0.09 -11.37
C ILE A 34 -6.57 0.36 -10.48
N VAL A 35 -7.67 -0.33 -10.72
CA VAL A 35 -8.90 -0.24 -9.94
C VAL A 35 -9.08 -1.52 -9.13
N GLY A 36 -9.11 -1.39 -7.81
CA GLY A 36 -9.42 -2.46 -6.88
C GLY A 36 -10.85 -2.32 -6.34
N THR A 37 -11.62 -3.39 -6.41
CA THR A 37 -12.99 -3.43 -5.88
C THR A 37 -13.10 -4.48 -4.79
N THR A 38 -13.61 -4.08 -3.62
CA THR A 38 -13.81 -4.99 -2.49
C THR A 38 -14.96 -5.95 -2.74
N VAL A 39 -14.83 -7.16 -2.19
CA VAL A 39 -15.89 -8.17 -2.18
C VAL A 39 -16.29 -8.44 -0.73
N LEU A 40 -17.58 -8.36 -0.44
CA LEU A 40 -18.12 -8.59 0.91
C LEU A 40 -17.71 -9.97 1.43
N LYS A 41 -17.32 -10.02 2.71
CA LYS A 41 -16.87 -11.23 3.40
C LYS A 41 -15.58 -11.85 2.85
N SER A 42 -14.88 -11.17 1.96
CA SER A 42 -13.53 -11.57 1.56
C SER A 42 -12.53 -11.27 2.68
N PRO A 43 -11.54 -12.13 2.90
CA PRO A 43 -10.33 -11.73 3.63
C PRO A 43 -9.63 -10.57 2.91
N ASN A 44 -8.68 -9.94 3.60
CA ASN A 44 -7.82 -8.93 2.98
C ASN A 44 -7.20 -9.47 1.69
N SER A 45 -7.24 -8.67 0.66
CA SER A 45 -6.71 -8.98 -0.66
C SER A 45 -5.56 -8.03 -1.00
N PHE A 46 -4.55 -8.54 -1.66
CA PHE A 46 -3.34 -7.78 -1.98
C PHE A 46 -2.99 -7.96 -3.45
N LEU A 47 -2.77 -6.85 -4.15
CA LEU A 47 -2.17 -6.87 -5.48
C LEU A 47 -0.66 -6.58 -5.32
N CYS A 48 0.15 -7.59 -5.57
CA CYS A 48 1.58 -7.56 -5.27
C CYS A 48 2.40 -7.48 -6.55
N THR A 49 3.53 -6.78 -6.51
CA THR A 49 4.55 -6.87 -7.55
C THR A 49 5.17 -8.27 -7.57
N GLU A 50 5.45 -8.82 -8.75
CA GLU A 50 6.23 -10.05 -8.88
C GLU A 50 7.71 -9.82 -8.53
N MET A 51 8.21 -8.62 -8.78
CA MET A 51 9.55 -8.20 -8.39
C MET A 51 9.62 -7.87 -6.90
N GLU A 52 10.74 -8.21 -6.28
CA GLU A 52 11.06 -7.88 -4.90
C GLU A 52 12.04 -6.70 -4.82
N PHE A 53 11.87 -5.87 -3.79
CA PHE A 53 12.67 -4.66 -3.57
C PHE A 53 13.16 -4.61 -2.13
N GLU A 54 14.43 -4.33 -1.94
CA GLU A 54 15.04 -4.21 -0.60
C GLU A 54 15.09 -2.75 -0.14
N ASN A 55 15.89 -1.94 -0.82
CA ASN A 55 16.01 -0.50 -0.58
C ASN A 55 15.40 0.24 -1.76
N PHE A 56 14.41 1.08 -1.50
CA PHE A 56 13.68 1.74 -2.57
C PHE A 56 13.07 3.07 -2.13
N ILE A 57 12.76 3.87 -3.12
CA ILE A 57 11.83 4.99 -3.03
C ILE A 57 10.65 4.66 -3.93
N LEU A 58 9.45 4.65 -3.37
CA LEU A 58 8.21 4.43 -4.11
C LEU A 58 7.41 5.72 -4.14
N GLU A 59 6.95 6.11 -5.32
CA GLU A 59 6.00 7.19 -5.52
C GLU A 59 4.79 6.66 -6.29
N LEU A 60 3.60 7.01 -5.83
CA LEU A 60 2.35 6.71 -6.52
C LEU A 60 1.27 7.72 -6.16
N GLU A 61 0.22 7.71 -6.93
CA GLU A 61 -1.02 8.43 -6.63
C GLU A 61 -2.12 7.43 -6.32
N PHE A 62 -3.00 7.80 -5.40
CA PHE A 62 -4.15 6.98 -5.03
C PHE A 62 -5.38 7.83 -4.76
N ASN A 63 -6.53 7.24 -5.03
CA ASN A 63 -7.84 7.74 -4.61
C ASN A 63 -8.61 6.57 -4.00
N VAL A 64 -9.22 6.77 -2.86
CA VAL A 64 -9.89 5.71 -2.11
C VAL A 64 -11.29 6.15 -1.70
N ASP A 65 -12.25 5.22 -1.75
CA ASP A 65 -13.59 5.46 -1.23
C ASP A 65 -13.55 5.80 0.26
N SER A 66 -14.42 6.71 0.68
CA SER A 66 -14.47 7.23 2.06
C SER A 66 -14.68 6.18 3.15
N GLN A 67 -15.19 5.01 2.80
CA GLN A 67 -15.47 3.91 3.73
C GLN A 67 -14.47 2.76 3.59
N LEU A 68 -13.52 2.86 2.65
CA LEU A 68 -12.58 1.80 2.35
C LEU A 68 -11.23 2.04 3.02
N ASN A 69 -10.93 1.28 4.06
CA ASN A 69 -9.55 1.18 4.56
C ASN A 69 -8.69 0.41 3.56
N SER A 70 -7.49 0.91 3.32
CA SER A 70 -6.52 0.33 2.40
C SER A 70 -5.09 0.52 2.92
N GLY A 71 -4.10 0.22 2.10
CA GLY A 71 -2.70 0.42 2.46
C GLY A 71 -1.75 -0.07 1.40
N ILE A 72 -0.49 0.27 1.58
CA ILE A 72 0.62 -0.13 0.72
C ILE A 72 1.55 -1.01 1.54
N GLN A 73 1.54 -2.31 1.24
CA GLN A 73 2.44 -3.29 1.87
C GLN A 73 3.85 -3.14 1.32
N ILE A 74 4.84 -3.05 2.20
CA ILE A 74 6.25 -2.97 1.85
C ILE A 74 7.05 -3.99 2.66
N ARG A 75 8.11 -4.54 2.08
CA ARG A 75 8.97 -5.53 2.74
C ARG A 75 8.16 -6.65 3.40
N SER A 76 7.11 -7.07 2.71
CA SER A 76 6.14 -8.05 3.20
C SER A 76 6.44 -9.44 2.67
N ILE A 77 5.98 -10.44 3.40
CA ILE A 77 6.18 -11.86 3.08
C ILE A 77 4.82 -12.52 2.83
N SER A 78 4.79 -13.42 1.86
CA SER A 78 3.68 -14.35 1.66
C SER A 78 4.26 -15.74 1.38
N SER A 79 4.11 -16.65 2.33
CA SER A 79 4.59 -18.03 2.21
C SER A 79 3.48 -19.02 2.56
N PRO A 80 3.25 -20.05 1.75
CA PRO A 80 2.26 -21.09 2.06
C PRO A 80 2.46 -21.74 3.43
N LEU A 81 3.70 -21.73 3.94
CA LEU A 81 4.06 -22.29 5.24
C LEU A 81 3.68 -21.41 6.42
N ILE A 82 3.37 -20.13 6.19
CA ILE A 82 3.05 -19.16 7.23
C ILE A 82 1.65 -18.63 7.00
N MET A 83 0.75 -18.80 7.97
CA MET A 83 -0.63 -18.31 7.94
C MET A 83 -1.36 -18.58 6.61
N LYS A 84 -1.11 -19.77 6.00
CA LYS A 84 -1.71 -20.18 4.70
C LYS A 84 -1.45 -19.19 3.57
N GLY A 85 -0.28 -18.57 3.54
CA GLY A 85 0.11 -17.63 2.50
C GLY A 85 -0.37 -16.19 2.71
N ARG A 86 -0.92 -15.84 3.88
CA ARG A 86 -1.35 -14.47 4.16
C ARG A 86 -0.18 -13.51 4.03
N VAL A 87 -0.38 -12.45 3.26
CA VAL A 87 0.58 -11.34 3.20
C VAL A 87 0.66 -10.69 4.57
N HIS A 88 1.88 -10.51 5.07
CA HIS A 88 2.14 -9.91 6.38
C HIS A 88 3.43 -9.11 6.34
N GLY A 89 3.50 -8.06 7.13
CA GLY A 89 4.62 -7.14 7.18
C GLY A 89 4.19 -5.69 7.31
N TYR A 90 5.10 -4.77 7.00
CA TYR A 90 4.84 -3.34 7.13
C TYR A 90 3.82 -2.87 6.11
N GLN A 91 2.84 -2.13 6.59
CA GLN A 91 1.83 -1.44 5.79
C GLN A 91 1.91 0.05 6.03
N VAL A 92 2.12 0.81 4.96
CA VAL A 92 1.84 2.24 4.98
C VAL A 92 0.33 2.40 4.82
N GLU A 93 -0.30 2.89 5.85
CA GLU A 93 -1.76 2.93 5.97
C GLU A 93 -2.39 3.93 5.02
N ILE A 94 -3.55 3.58 4.47
CA ILE A 94 -4.49 4.50 3.82
C ILE A 94 -5.79 4.44 4.61
N ASP A 95 -6.03 5.47 5.42
CA ASP A 95 -7.13 5.53 6.39
C ASP A 95 -8.01 6.75 6.12
N PRO A 96 -9.09 6.59 5.34
CA PRO A 96 -10.03 7.66 5.04
C PRO A 96 -11.01 7.97 6.17
N SER A 97 -10.92 7.26 7.31
CA SER A 97 -11.79 7.53 8.46
C SER A 97 -11.48 8.87 9.12
N PHE A 98 -12.34 9.29 10.04
CA PHE A 98 -12.12 10.51 10.85
C PHE A 98 -10.80 10.50 11.64
N ARG A 99 -10.24 9.33 11.87
CA ARG A 99 -8.94 9.14 12.52
C ARG A 99 -7.80 9.71 11.69
N ALA A 100 -7.90 9.65 10.35
CA ALA A 100 -6.99 10.22 9.38
C ALA A 100 -5.51 9.81 9.61
N TRP A 101 -5.26 8.51 9.72
CA TRP A 101 -3.90 8.01 9.94
C TRP A 101 -3.22 7.53 8.64
N THR A 102 -3.61 8.09 7.49
CA THR A 102 -2.95 7.85 6.20
C THR A 102 -1.48 8.25 6.25
N GLY A 103 -0.59 7.34 5.91
CA GLY A 103 0.87 7.49 6.03
C GLY A 103 1.44 6.93 7.34
N GLY A 104 0.60 6.53 8.29
CA GLY A 104 1.03 5.77 9.47
C GLY A 104 1.54 4.38 9.12
N ILE A 105 2.24 3.73 10.05
CA ILE A 105 2.81 2.39 9.85
C ILE A 105 2.07 1.37 10.71
N TYR A 106 1.48 0.41 10.03
CA TYR A 106 0.82 -0.75 10.61
C TYR A 106 1.61 -2.01 10.27
N ASP A 107 1.68 -2.97 11.17
CA ASP A 107 2.35 -4.25 10.93
C ASP A 107 1.29 -5.34 10.69
N GLU A 108 0.91 -5.51 9.43
CA GLU A 108 -0.18 -6.37 8.99
C GLU A 108 0.03 -7.81 9.43
N ALA A 109 -0.99 -8.35 10.11
CA ALA A 109 -1.03 -9.70 10.63
C ALA A 109 0.11 -10.07 11.60
N ARG A 110 0.80 -9.08 12.19
CA ARG A 110 1.86 -9.29 13.20
C ARG A 110 1.61 -8.45 14.45
N ARG A 111 2.25 -7.25 14.55
CA ARG A 111 2.28 -6.44 15.78
C ARG A 111 1.21 -5.36 15.86
N GLY A 112 0.50 -5.09 14.75
CA GLY A 112 -0.45 -3.99 14.67
C GLY A 112 0.23 -2.62 14.50
N TRP A 113 -0.30 -1.58 15.11
CA TRP A 113 0.21 -0.22 14.96
C TRP A 113 1.63 -0.06 15.50
N LEU A 114 2.54 0.40 14.65
CA LEU A 114 3.91 0.75 15.00
C LEU A 114 4.10 2.26 15.10
N TYR A 115 3.47 3.02 14.21
CA TYR A 115 3.47 4.47 14.22
C TYR A 115 2.11 5.01 13.81
N THR A 116 1.46 5.69 14.73
CA THR A 116 0.18 6.37 14.48
C THR A 116 0.41 7.86 14.24
N LEU A 117 -0.58 8.55 13.65
CA LEU A 117 -0.54 9.99 13.50
C LEU A 117 -1.31 10.73 14.61
N ALA A 118 -1.59 10.06 15.74
CA ALA A 118 -2.38 10.64 16.83
C ALA A 118 -1.83 11.98 17.35
N GLN A 119 -0.51 12.15 17.34
CA GLN A 119 0.19 13.35 17.79
C GLN A 119 0.78 14.17 16.62
N ASN A 120 0.39 13.87 15.38
CA ASN A 120 0.92 14.54 14.19
C ASN A 120 -0.23 15.14 13.37
N GLU A 121 -0.78 16.22 13.86
CA GLU A 121 -1.91 16.90 13.21
C GLU A 121 -1.59 17.38 11.78
N PRO A 122 -0.43 17.97 11.47
CA PRO A 122 -0.10 18.34 10.10
C PRO A 122 -0.14 17.15 9.14
N ALA A 123 0.38 15.98 9.54
CA ALA A 123 0.34 14.77 8.72
C ALA A 123 -1.09 14.25 8.55
N ARG A 124 -1.93 14.32 9.58
CA ARG A 124 -3.35 13.94 9.49
C ARG A 124 -4.12 14.80 8.50
N ASN A 125 -3.79 16.09 8.42
CA ASN A 125 -4.45 17.05 7.53
C ASN A 125 -3.92 17.01 6.09
N ALA A 126 -2.86 16.27 5.82
CA ALA A 126 -2.28 16.17 4.49
C ALA A 126 -3.09 15.28 3.53
N PHE A 127 -3.88 14.36 4.05
CA PHE A 127 -4.74 13.50 3.23
C PHE A 127 -6.04 14.21 2.83
N HIS A 128 -6.36 14.22 1.54
CA HIS A 128 -7.57 14.80 0.98
C HIS A 128 -8.55 13.70 0.57
N GLN A 129 -9.64 13.57 1.31
CA GLN A 129 -10.63 12.54 1.06
C GLN A 129 -11.40 12.77 -0.24
N GLY A 130 -11.56 11.71 -1.04
CA GLY A 130 -12.29 11.75 -2.32
C GLY A 130 -11.51 12.40 -3.46
N GLU A 131 -10.25 12.72 -3.24
CA GLU A 131 -9.35 13.30 -4.22
C GLU A 131 -8.17 12.35 -4.51
N TRP A 132 -7.45 12.61 -5.60
CA TRP A 132 -6.17 11.99 -5.85
C TRP A 132 -5.13 12.55 -4.88
N ASN A 133 -4.47 11.66 -4.18
CA ASN A 133 -3.40 11.97 -3.24
C ASN A 133 -2.09 11.37 -3.74
N LYS A 134 -1.00 12.09 -3.54
CA LYS A 134 0.35 11.57 -3.78
C LYS A 134 0.92 10.97 -2.51
N ILE A 135 1.60 9.86 -2.65
CA ILE A 135 2.36 9.27 -1.56
C ILE A 135 3.78 8.97 -2.01
N ARG A 136 4.73 9.29 -1.16
CA ARG A 136 6.12 8.89 -1.28
C ARG A 136 6.51 8.06 -0.07
N ILE A 137 7.13 6.92 -0.32
CA ILE A 137 7.64 6.00 0.71
C ILE A 137 9.12 5.78 0.44
N GLU A 138 9.96 6.03 1.44
CA GLU A 138 11.37 5.65 1.43
C GLU A 138 11.59 4.50 2.41
N ALA A 139 12.11 3.39 1.92
CA ALA A 139 12.49 2.24 2.72
C ALA A 139 13.98 1.96 2.46
N ILE A 140 14.85 2.57 3.27
CA ILE A 140 16.30 2.51 3.13
C ILE A 140 16.91 2.01 4.44
N GLY A 141 17.66 0.91 4.39
CA GLY A 141 18.17 0.25 5.59
C GLY A 141 17.06 -0.03 6.57
N ASP A 142 17.19 0.34 7.81
CA ASP A 142 16.21 0.12 8.89
C ASP A 142 15.16 1.26 8.99
N THR A 143 15.18 2.21 8.06
CA THR A 143 14.35 3.40 8.15
C THR A 143 13.23 3.36 7.12
N ILE A 144 12.01 3.65 7.56
CA ILE A 144 10.84 3.89 6.71
C ILE A 144 10.39 5.33 6.94
N ARG A 145 10.21 6.09 5.86
CA ARG A 145 9.66 7.44 5.87
C ARG A 145 8.52 7.53 4.88
N THR A 146 7.49 8.30 5.23
CA THR A 146 6.31 8.50 4.39
C THR A 146 5.96 9.98 4.28
N TRP A 147 5.49 10.39 3.11
CA TRP A 147 4.96 11.73 2.85
C TRP A 147 3.66 11.60 2.07
N ILE A 148 2.69 12.43 2.43
CA ILE A 148 1.41 12.58 1.75
C ILE A 148 1.32 14.03 1.25
N ASN A 149 1.08 14.21 -0.06
CA ASN A 149 0.92 15.50 -0.77
C ASN A 149 2.12 16.43 -0.58
#